data_fd33f7d059a42d77a4f60e497aae48a0
#
_entry.id   fd33f7d059a42d77a4f60e497aae48a0
#
_cell.length_a   1.000
_cell.length_b   1.000
_cell.length_c   1.000
_cell.angle_alpha   90.00
_cell.angle_beta   90.00
_cell.angle_gamma   90.00
#
_symmetry.space_group_name_H-M   'P 1'
#
loop_
_entity.id
_entity.type
_entity.pdbx_description
1 polymer ?
#
loop_
_entity_poly.entity_id
_entity_poly.type
_entity_poly.pdbx_seq_one_letter_code
_entity_poly.pdbx_strand_id
1 'polypeptide(L)'
;MAYKPHKIVREKIAKKEDRKKFWQIFLIEGSLFFLTSILSVISAFQLNNLVKIKKIYLPAISAQDFLFSFLFIAFFILFFVSFKKAERFKELIYKGLFILTVFWGGMTVLNLWIPVFGAVLAMGVLIILWLEKPSVWAHDLLMILGLAGAASFFGLGFEPSIIVILLVAFSFYDFIAVYKTKHMIKMAKEMIEKKVVLGFIIPKKIKYFKDKLTNVKPGGNFFILGGGDVVFPNLLAVSVVPSGILKALTIIIFSLVGSLFSYWLFANQKDPLTGSGQSNEPIPALPPVALFAIVGYFISLLLPL
;
A
#
# COMPACT_ATOMS: atom_id res chain seq x y z
N MET A 1 -33.81 -13.93 41.69
CA MET A 1 -32.75 -13.68 40.64
C MET A 1 -33.42 -13.70 39.29
N ALA A 2 -33.66 -12.54 38.66
CA ALA A 2 -34.30 -12.44 37.35
C ALA A 2 -33.29 -12.75 36.24
N TYR A 3 -33.47 -13.86 35.58
CA TYR A 3 -32.73 -14.26 34.38
C TYR A 3 -32.97 -13.25 33.27
N LYS A 4 -31.93 -12.53 32.80
CA LYS A 4 -32.00 -11.49 31.77
C LYS A 4 -31.63 -12.12 30.39
N PRO A 5 -32.52 -12.77 29.66
CA PRO A 5 -32.23 -13.38 28.35
C PRO A 5 -31.82 -12.34 27.29
N HIS A 6 -32.28 -11.09 27.42
CA HIS A 6 -31.96 -10.00 26.48
C HIS A 6 -30.46 -9.61 26.43
N LYS A 7 -29.70 -9.82 27.51
CA LYS A 7 -28.27 -9.44 27.52
C LYS A 7 -27.46 -10.42 26.66
N ILE A 8 -27.70 -11.72 26.81
CA ILE A 8 -26.99 -12.78 26.07
C ILE A 8 -27.30 -12.70 24.56
N VAL A 9 -28.54 -12.42 24.20
CA VAL A 9 -28.94 -12.27 22.78
C VAL A 9 -28.27 -11.05 22.17
N ARG A 10 -28.24 -9.91 22.87
CA ARG A 10 -27.53 -8.69 22.40
C ARG A 10 -26.04 -8.91 22.24
N GLU A 11 -25.38 -9.60 23.16
CA GLU A 11 -23.96 -9.93 23.07
C GLU A 11 -23.65 -10.86 21.86
N LYS A 12 -24.50 -11.84 21.61
CA LYS A 12 -24.36 -12.73 20.43
C LYS A 12 -24.57 -11.98 19.12
N ILE A 13 -25.52 -11.04 19.06
CA ILE A 13 -25.76 -10.21 17.88
C ILE A 13 -24.56 -9.28 17.64
N ALA A 14 -24.06 -8.60 18.68
CA ALA A 14 -22.88 -7.72 18.61
C ALA A 14 -21.63 -8.48 18.10
N LYS A 15 -21.33 -9.66 18.67
CA LYS A 15 -20.23 -10.52 18.19
C LYS A 15 -20.40 -10.95 16.74
N LYS A 16 -21.62 -11.23 16.29
CA LYS A 16 -21.88 -11.59 14.89
C LYS A 16 -21.68 -10.42 13.94
N GLU A 17 -22.09 -9.21 14.34
CA GLU A 17 -21.87 -7.99 13.55
C GLU A 17 -20.38 -7.63 13.46
N ASP A 18 -19.64 -7.72 14.57
CA ASP A 18 -18.21 -7.43 14.59
C ASP A 18 -17.42 -8.42 13.74
N ARG A 19 -17.78 -9.72 13.78
CA ARG A 19 -17.21 -10.73 12.90
C ARG A 19 -17.52 -10.45 11.43
N LYS A 20 -18.73 -10.00 11.10
CA LYS A 20 -19.08 -9.62 9.72
C LYS A 20 -18.29 -8.41 9.24
N LYS A 21 -18.13 -7.39 10.07
CA LYS A 21 -17.29 -6.21 9.77
C LYS A 21 -15.83 -6.61 9.54
N PHE A 22 -15.28 -7.46 10.41
CA PHE A 22 -13.92 -7.98 10.27
C PHE A 22 -13.71 -8.62 8.89
N TRP A 23 -14.57 -9.56 8.51
CA TRP A 23 -14.44 -10.23 7.21
C TRP A 23 -14.64 -9.30 6.02
N GLN A 24 -15.50 -8.29 6.13
CA GLN A 24 -15.66 -7.30 5.06
C GLN A 24 -14.37 -6.50 4.82
N ILE A 25 -13.76 -5.96 5.89
CA ILE A 25 -12.50 -5.21 5.78
C ILE A 25 -11.39 -6.12 5.25
N PHE A 26 -11.27 -7.32 5.82
CA PHE A 26 -10.30 -8.34 5.43
C PHE A 26 -10.36 -8.66 3.93
N LEU A 27 -11.57 -8.86 3.38
CA LEU A 27 -11.76 -9.13 1.96
C LEU A 27 -11.45 -7.90 1.09
N ILE A 28 -11.83 -6.71 1.51
CA ILE A 28 -11.56 -5.48 0.75
C ILE A 28 -10.04 -5.23 0.71
N GLU A 29 -9.37 -5.29 1.85
CA GLU A 29 -7.91 -5.13 1.95
C GLU A 29 -7.18 -6.15 1.08
N GLY A 30 -7.50 -7.42 1.27
CA GLY A 30 -6.93 -8.51 0.48
C GLY A 30 -7.17 -8.35 -1.02
N SER A 31 -8.34 -7.88 -1.43
CA SER A 31 -8.65 -7.63 -2.85
C SER A 31 -7.82 -6.50 -3.43
N LEU A 32 -7.71 -5.36 -2.72
CA LEU A 32 -6.91 -4.22 -3.18
C LEU A 32 -5.42 -4.59 -3.27
N PHE A 33 -4.89 -5.27 -2.24
CA PHE A 33 -3.53 -5.76 -2.23
C PHE A 33 -3.29 -6.72 -3.40
N PHE A 34 -4.14 -7.74 -3.55
CA PHE A 34 -4.01 -8.75 -4.60
C PHE A 34 -4.10 -8.16 -6.01
N LEU A 35 -5.08 -7.27 -6.27
CA LEU A 35 -5.24 -6.61 -7.56
C LEU A 35 -3.98 -5.80 -7.92
N THR A 36 -3.44 -5.03 -6.96
CA THR A 36 -2.21 -4.27 -7.16
C THR A 36 -1.04 -5.20 -7.46
N SER A 37 -0.90 -6.29 -6.72
CA SER A 37 0.20 -7.24 -6.85
C SER A 37 0.16 -7.99 -8.19
N ILE A 38 -1.00 -8.48 -8.58
CA ILE A 38 -1.18 -9.15 -9.89
C ILE A 38 -0.89 -8.18 -11.03
N LEU A 39 -1.42 -6.96 -10.95
CA LEU A 39 -1.18 -5.94 -11.97
C LEU A 39 0.31 -5.58 -12.06
N SER A 40 1.02 -5.50 -10.92
CA SER A 40 2.47 -5.28 -10.88
C SER A 40 3.23 -6.38 -11.63
N VAL A 41 2.91 -7.65 -11.36
CA VAL A 41 3.61 -8.80 -11.97
C VAL A 41 3.27 -8.93 -13.45
N ILE A 42 2.00 -8.73 -13.86
CA ILE A 42 1.61 -8.74 -15.28
C ILE A 42 2.34 -7.62 -16.03
N SER A 43 2.35 -6.41 -15.47
CA SER A 43 3.04 -5.27 -16.09
C SER A 43 4.55 -5.50 -16.17
N ALA A 44 5.16 -6.05 -15.13
CA ALA A 44 6.57 -6.40 -15.11
C ALA A 44 6.91 -7.48 -16.15
N PHE A 45 6.07 -8.51 -16.28
CA PHE A 45 6.26 -9.57 -17.28
C PHE A 45 6.24 -9.01 -18.70
N GLN A 46 5.27 -8.15 -19.02
CA GLN A 46 5.20 -7.49 -20.32
C GLN A 46 6.39 -6.57 -20.57
N LEU A 47 6.76 -5.75 -19.56
CA LEU A 47 7.90 -4.85 -19.66
C LEU A 47 9.20 -5.63 -19.88
N ASN A 48 9.42 -6.73 -19.13
CA ASN A 48 10.58 -7.60 -19.28
C ASN A 48 10.66 -8.20 -20.69
N ASN A 49 9.52 -8.62 -21.27
CA ASN A 49 9.45 -9.13 -22.64
C ASN A 49 9.79 -8.04 -23.67
N LEU A 50 9.26 -6.82 -23.50
CA LEU A 50 9.60 -5.69 -24.36
C LEU A 50 11.09 -5.34 -24.33
N VAL A 51 11.68 -5.37 -23.13
CA VAL A 51 13.12 -5.14 -22.93
C VAL A 51 13.94 -6.19 -23.67
N LYS A 52 13.59 -7.47 -23.57
CA LYS A 52 14.26 -8.57 -24.28
C LYS A 52 14.12 -8.45 -25.80
N ILE A 53 12.91 -8.16 -26.31
CA ILE A 53 12.64 -8.05 -27.75
C ILE A 53 13.38 -6.84 -28.36
N LYS A 54 13.31 -5.69 -27.70
CA LYS A 54 13.93 -4.45 -28.18
C LYS A 54 15.42 -4.34 -27.84
N LYS A 55 15.99 -5.32 -27.15
CA LYS A 55 17.38 -5.33 -26.66
C LYS A 55 17.74 -4.04 -25.89
N ILE A 56 16.78 -3.52 -25.11
CA ILE A 56 16.99 -2.34 -24.28
C ILE A 56 17.76 -2.80 -23.03
N TYR A 57 18.86 -2.12 -22.75
CA TYR A 57 19.59 -2.34 -21.50
C TYR A 57 18.87 -1.60 -20.37
N LEU A 58 18.36 -2.35 -19.37
CA LEU A 58 17.93 -1.77 -18.11
C LEU A 58 19.15 -1.68 -17.20
N PRO A 59 19.60 -0.49 -16.84
CA PRO A 59 20.70 -0.37 -15.89
C PRO A 59 20.27 -0.99 -14.56
N ALA A 60 21.10 -1.86 -14.00
CA ALA A 60 20.89 -2.38 -12.66
C ALA A 60 20.99 -1.20 -11.67
N ILE A 61 19.96 -1.02 -10.86
CA ILE A 61 19.95 0.00 -9.81
C ILE A 61 20.77 -0.54 -8.65
N SER A 62 21.91 0.11 -8.37
CA SER A 62 22.70 -0.28 -7.20
C SER A 62 21.98 0.10 -5.90
N ALA A 63 22.17 -0.70 -4.84
CA ALA A 63 21.63 -0.38 -3.51
C ALA A 63 22.09 1.00 -3.01
N GLN A 64 23.33 1.36 -3.32
CA GLN A 64 23.92 2.66 -2.90
C GLN A 64 23.23 3.83 -3.59
N ASP A 65 23.05 3.76 -4.92
CA ASP A 65 22.41 4.84 -5.70
C ASP A 65 20.94 5.01 -5.30
N PHE A 66 20.24 3.88 -5.08
CA PHE A 66 18.86 3.93 -4.60
C PHE A 66 18.77 4.53 -3.21
N LEU A 67 19.57 4.05 -2.25
CA LEU A 67 19.54 4.53 -0.88
C LEU A 67 19.91 6.02 -0.80
N PHE A 68 20.95 6.44 -1.56
CA PHE A 68 21.34 7.85 -1.64
C PHE A 68 20.22 8.71 -2.21
N SER A 69 19.63 8.31 -3.34
CA SER A 69 18.52 9.04 -3.97
C SER A 69 17.29 9.08 -3.07
N PHE A 70 16.97 7.96 -2.41
CA PHE A 70 15.86 7.87 -1.47
C PHE A 70 16.07 8.80 -0.26
N LEU A 71 17.24 8.74 0.37
CA LEU A 71 17.56 9.61 1.51
C LEU A 71 17.59 11.09 1.12
N PHE A 72 18.09 11.40 -0.07
CA PHE A 72 18.11 12.76 -0.60
C PHE A 72 16.68 13.28 -0.79
N ILE A 73 15.81 12.52 -1.46
CA ILE A 73 14.40 12.90 -1.67
C ILE A 73 13.68 12.99 -0.32
N ALA A 74 13.86 12.01 0.57
CA ALA A 74 13.26 12.01 1.90
C ALA A 74 13.70 13.22 2.72
N PHE A 75 14.99 13.57 2.67
CA PHE A 75 15.51 14.77 3.33
C PHE A 75 14.85 16.05 2.81
N PHE A 76 14.72 16.20 1.49
CA PHE A 76 14.05 17.35 0.90
C PHE A 76 12.59 17.43 1.28
N ILE A 77 11.85 16.31 1.24
CA ILE A 77 10.45 16.28 1.66
C ILE A 77 10.32 16.66 3.13
N LEU A 78 11.12 16.06 4.01
CA LEU A 78 11.11 16.36 5.45
C LEU A 78 11.51 17.83 5.72
N PHE A 79 12.52 18.33 5.02
CA PHE A 79 12.92 19.72 5.10
C PHE A 79 11.77 20.67 4.77
N PHE A 80 11.12 20.48 3.61
CA PHE A 80 10.01 21.33 3.21
C PHE A 80 8.76 21.17 4.09
N VAL A 81 8.45 19.95 4.53
CA VAL A 81 7.31 19.70 5.44
C VAL A 81 7.54 20.28 6.84
N SER A 82 8.80 20.45 7.27
CA SER A 82 9.15 21.02 8.58
C SER A 82 8.90 22.53 8.68
N PHE A 83 8.76 23.24 7.57
CA PHE A 83 8.43 24.68 7.60
C PHE A 83 6.99 24.90 8.08
N LYS A 84 6.84 25.26 9.36
CA LYS A 84 5.55 25.48 10.03
C LYS A 84 4.66 26.57 9.40
N LYS A 85 5.23 27.53 8.68
CA LYS A 85 4.51 28.68 8.10
C LYS A 85 3.79 28.42 6.76
N ALA A 86 3.93 27.24 6.16
CA ALA A 86 3.47 26.98 4.80
C ALA A 86 2.43 25.85 4.71
N GLU A 87 1.29 25.97 5.40
CA GLU A 87 0.23 24.97 5.36
C GLU A 87 -0.28 24.68 3.93
N ARG A 88 -0.40 25.73 3.09
CA ARG A 88 -0.76 25.58 1.67
C ARG A 88 0.34 24.86 0.88
N PHE A 89 1.60 25.09 1.23
CA PHE A 89 2.74 24.45 0.58
C PHE A 89 2.83 22.95 0.90
N LYS A 90 2.52 22.56 2.14
CA LYS A 90 2.44 21.14 2.53
C LYS A 90 1.33 20.41 1.74
N GLU A 91 0.17 21.04 1.61
CA GLU A 91 -0.93 20.47 0.81
C GLU A 91 -0.52 20.28 -0.65
N LEU A 92 0.18 21.27 -1.22
CA LEU A 92 0.70 21.20 -2.59
C LEU A 92 1.71 20.06 -2.75
N ILE A 93 2.62 19.88 -1.77
CA ILE A 93 3.62 18.79 -1.78
C ILE A 93 2.90 17.44 -1.74
N TYR A 94 1.98 17.21 -0.79
CA TYR A 94 1.29 15.93 -0.69
C TYR A 94 0.46 15.62 -1.94
N LYS A 95 -0.28 16.62 -2.47
CA LYS A 95 -1.02 16.46 -3.73
C LYS A 95 -0.10 16.22 -4.91
N GLY A 96 1.00 16.97 -4.99
CA GLY A 96 1.98 16.83 -6.06
C GLY A 96 2.65 15.46 -6.06
N LEU A 97 3.07 14.97 -4.88
CA LEU A 97 3.64 13.62 -4.74
C LEU A 97 2.62 12.54 -5.12
N PHE A 98 1.38 12.66 -4.66
CA PHE A 98 0.32 11.72 -5.03
C PHE A 98 0.11 11.70 -6.55
N ILE A 99 -0.13 12.88 -7.17
CA ILE A 99 -0.36 13.00 -8.61
C ILE A 99 0.84 12.48 -9.40
N LEU A 100 2.06 12.82 -8.99
CA LEU A 100 3.28 12.36 -9.64
C LEU A 100 3.38 10.83 -9.60
N THR A 101 3.17 10.23 -8.43
CA THR A 101 3.24 8.77 -8.23
C THR A 101 2.18 8.05 -9.06
N VAL A 102 0.91 8.49 -8.97
CA VAL A 102 -0.18 7.81 -9.68
C VAL A 102 -0.12 8.05 -11.18
N PHE A 103 0.30 9.24 -11.63
CA PHE A 103 0.46 9.54 -13.05
C PHE A 103 1.58 8.70 -13.67
N TRP A 104 2.76 8.73 -13.06
CA TRP A 104 3.94 8.03 -13.60
C TRP A 104 3.77 6.50 -13.53
N GLY A 105 3.32 5.97 -12.40
CA GLY A 105 3.04 4.54 -12.28
C GLY A 105 1.89 4.08 -13.17
N GLY A 106 0.78 4.83 -13.19
CA GLY A 106 -0.35 4.52 -14.06
C GLY A 106 0.00 4.57 -15.55
N MET A 107 0.83 5.55 -15.94
CA MET A 107 1.42 5.61 -17.29
C MET A 107 2.22 4.35 -17.64
N THR A 108 3.05 3.88 -16.71
CA THR A 108 3.85 2.66 -16.91
C THR A 108 2.94 1.46 -17.18
N VAL A 109 1.85 1.30 -16.41
CA VAL A 109 0.88 0.22 -16.61
C VAL A 109 0.12 0.37 -17.93
N LEU A 110 -0.48 1.53 -18.17
CA LEU A 110 -1.37 1.72 -19.33
C LEU A 110 -0.62 1.70 -20.64
N ASN A 111 0.61 2.21 -20.68
CA ASN A 111 1.44 2.22 -21.92
C ASN A 111 1.81 0.81 -22.42
N LEU A 112 1.64 -0.21 -21.59
CA LEU A 112 1.81 -1.62 -22.01
C LEU A 112 0.64 -2.12 -22.88
N TRP A 113 -0.52 -1.48 -22.78
CA TRP A 113 -1.76 -1.92 -23.43
C TRP A 113 -2.25 -0.97 -24.51
N ILE A 114 -1.98 0.34 -24.34
CA ILE A 114 -2.42 1.39 -25.27
C ILE A 114 -1.24 2.30 -25.63
N PRO A 115 -1.26 2.97 -26.80
CA PRO A 115 -0.20 3.90 -27.16
C PRO A 115 0.02 5.00 -26.11
N VAL A 116 1.27 5.48 -26.00
CA VAL A 116 1.69 6.49 -25.01
C VAL A 116 0.72 7.67 -24.92
N PHE A 117 0.30 8.22 -26.07
CA PHE A 117 -0.64 9.34 -26.11
C PHE A 117 -1.99 8.99 -25.44
N GLY A 118 -2.52 7.80 -25.71
CA GLY A 118 -3.74 7.29 -25.08
C GLY A 118 -3.57 7.09 -23.56
N ALA A 119 -2.42 6.59 -23.12
CA ALA A 119 -2.12 6.40 -21.70
C ALA A 119 -2.03 7.75 -20.95
N VAL A 120 -1.39 8.76 -21.56
CA VAL A 120 -1.34 10.15 -21.04
C VAL A 120 -2.75 10.71 -20.88
N LEU A 121 -3.57 10.61 -21.92
CA LEU A 121 -4.94 11.11 -21.88
C LEU A 121 -5.78 10.38 -20.84
N ALA A 122 -5.70 9.05 -20.78
CA ALA A 122 -6.46 8.25 -19.82
C ALA A 122 -6.08 8.61 -18.37
N MET A 123 -4.78 8.70 -18.06
CA MET A 123 -4.32 9.09 -16.72
C MET A 123 -4.69 10.54 -16.40
N GLY A 124 -4.56 11.44 -17.38
CA GLY A 124 -4.98 12.84 -17.22
C GLY A 124 -6.46 12.95 -16.87
N VAL A 125 -7.33 12.25 -17.62
CA VAL A 125 -8.78 12.22 -17.36
C VAL A 125 -9.08 11.62 -15.97
N LEU A 126 -8.47 10.51 -15.59
CA LEU A 126 -8.67 9.89 -14.28
C LEU A 126 -8.27 10.82 -13.13
N ILE A 127 -7.15 11.54 -13.26
CA ILE A 127 -6.69 12.50 -12.27
C ILE A 127 -7.61 13.70 -12.20
N ILE A 128 -8.07 14.25 -13.33
CA ILE A 128 -9.02 15.37 -13.37
C ILE A 128 -10.34 14.97 -12.70
N LEU A 129 -10.89 13.80 -13.03
CA LEU A 129 -12.11 13.27 -12.39
C LEU A 129 -11.95 13.12 -10.88
N TRP A 130 -10.78 12.66 -10.43
CA TRP A 130 -10.48 12.57 -8.99
C TRP A 130 -10.37 13.96 -8.35
N LEU A 131 -9.76 14.94 -9.02
CA LEU A 131 -9.65 16.31 -8.51
C LEU A 131 -11.02 16.99 -8.38
N GLU A 132 -11.92 16.77 -9.34
CA GLU A 132 -13.27 17.35 -9.32
C GLU A 132 -14.19 16.65 -8.30
N LYS A 133 -14.13 15.32 -8.23
CA LYS A 133 -15.00 14.52 -7.37
C LYS A 133 -14.16 13.50 -6.57
N PRO A 134 -13.41 13.96 -5.56
CA PRO A 134 -12.54 13.11 -4.79
C PRO A 134 -13.35 12.08 -3.98
N SER A 135 -13.45 10.87 -4.50
CA SER A 135 -14.12 9.72 -3.88
C SER A 135 -13.11 8.63 -3.50
N VAL A 136 -13.45 7.79 -2.52
CA VAL A 136 -12.58 6.70 -2.03
C VAL A 136 -12.25 5.73 -3.16
N TRP A 137 -13.23 5.29 -3.96
CA TRP A 137 -13.00 4.33 -5.04
C TRP A 137 -12.07 4.88 -6.13
N ALA A 138 -12.21 6.17 -6.51
CA ALA A 138 -11.35 6.78 -7.51
C ALA A 138 -9.92 6.94 -7.00
N HIS A 139 -9.76 7.26 -5.71
CA HIS A 139 -8.49 7.32 -5.03
C HIS A 139 -7.79 5.95 -5.04
N ASP A 140 -8.50 4.90 -4.61
CA ASP A 140 -7.93 3.54 -4.55
C ASP A 140 -7.61 3.00 -5.94
N LEU A 141 -8.41 3.31 -6.96
CA LEU A 141 -8.11 2.95 -8.35
C LEU A 141 -6.79 3.60 -8.83
N LEU A 142 -6.62 4.91 -8.56
CA LEU A 142 -5.38 5.61 -8.88
C LEU A 142 -4.18 5.03 -8.11
N MET A 143 -4.37 4.65 -6.84
CA MET A 143 -3.34 4.00 -6.03
C MET A 143 -2.97 2.62 -6.59
N ILE A 144 -3.94 1.79 -7.03
CA ILE A 144 -3.65 0.51 -7.69
C ILE A 144 -2.74 0.72 -8.89
N LEU A 145 -3.13 1.63 -9.81
CA LEU A 145 -2.35 1.91 -11.01
C LEU A 145 -0.97 2.48 -10.69
N GLY A 146 -0.92 3.44 -9.77
CA GLY A 146 0.32 4.10 -9.36
C GLY A 146 1.33 3.14 -8.74
N LEU A 147 0.88 2.37 -7.72
CA LEU A 147 1.76 1.44 -7.01
C LEU A 147 2.14 0.24 -7.87
N ALA A 148 1.21 -0.27 -8.70
CA ALA A 148 1.52 -1.37 -9.61
C ALA A 148 2.58 -0.97 -10.64
N GLY A 149 2.46 0.22 -11.22
CA GLY A 149 3.44 0.72 -12.17
C GLY A 149 4.80 1.03 -11.54
N ALA A 150 4.80 1.65 -10.36
CA ALA A 150 6.04 1.89 -9.62
C ALA A 150 6.74 0.57 -9.29
N ALA A 151 6.00 -0.42 -8.75
CA ALA A 151 6.57 -1.73 -8.44
C ALA A 151 7.08 -2.47 -9.68
N SER A 152 6.34 -2.41 -10.82
CA SER A 152 6.76 -3.09 -12.05
C SER A 152 8.02 -2.50 -12.65
N PHE A 153 8.17 -1.18 -12.61
CA PHE A 153 9.33 -0.50 -13.16
C PHE A 153 10.57 -0.66 -12.28
N PHE A 154 10.46 -0.26 -11.01
CA PHE A 154 11.61 -0.32 -10.10
C PHE A 154 12.00 -1.75 -9.75
N GLY A 155 11.02 -2.66 -9.55
CA GLY A 155 11.30 -4.04 -9.18
C GLY A 155 12.14 -4.78 -10.20
N LEU A 156 11.96 -4.52 -11.51
CA LEU A 156 12.82 -5.10 -12.55
C LEU A 156 14.25 -4.56 -12.57
N GLY A 157 14.47 -3.36 -12.03
CA GLY A 157 15.79 -2.74 -11.94
C GLY A 157 16.62 -3.18 -10.72
N PHE A 158 16.00 -3.85 -9.75
CA PHE A 158 16.67 -4.28 -8.52
C PHE A 158 16.98 -5.77 -8.50
N GLU A 159 18.11 -6.12 -7.93
CA GLU A 159 18.35 -7.49 -7.51
C GLU A 159 17.47 -7.87 -6.31
N PRO A 160 16.91 -9.09 -6.26
CA PRO A 160 16.05 -9.54 -5.16
C PRO A 160 16.70 -9.40 -3.78
N SER A 161 18.00 -9.68 -3.69
CA SER A 161 18.81 -9.55 -2.46
C SER A 161 18.78 -8.13 -1.88
N ILE A 162 18.86 -7.12 -2.74
CA ILE A 162 18.81 -5.71 -2.33
C ILE A 162 17.43 -5.39 -1.74
N ILE A 163 16.35 -5.87 -2.38
CA ILE A 163 14.99 -5.61 -1.89
C ILE A 163 14.75 -6.33 -0.56
N VAL A 164 15.31 -7.52 -0.35
CA VAL A 164 15.23 -8.21 0.95
C VAL A 164 15.88 -7.34 2.04
N ILE A 165 17.05 -6.78 1.78
CA ILE A 165 17.73 -5.89 2.74
C ILE A 165 16.88 -4.64 3.00
N LEU A 166 16.31 -4.03 1.96
CA LEU A 166 15.42 -2.87 2.10
C LEU A 166 14.16 -3.19 2.89
N LEU A 167 13.52 -4.34 2.65
CA LEU A 167 12.35 -4.78 3.41
C LEU A 167 12.66 -4.92 4.90
N VAL A 168 13.80 -5.49 5.24
CA VAL A 168 14.24 -5.61 6.64
C VAL A 168 14.49 -4.22 7.23
N ALA A 169 15.24 -3.35 6.54
CA ALA A 169 15.56 -2.01 7.03
C ALA A 169 14.30 -1.14 7.22
N PHE A 170 13.38 -1.14 6.24
CA PHE A 170 12.13 -0.40 6.35
C PHE A 170 11.16 -0.98 7.39
N SER A 171 11.18 -2.30 7.63
CA SER A 171 10.42 -2.91 8.72
C SER A 171 10.87 -2.42 10.09
N PHE A 172 12.18 -2.31 10.31
CA PHE A 172 12.70 -1.71 11.54
C PHE A 172 12.34 -0.22 11.65
N TYR A 173 12.44 0.52 10.54
CA TYR A 173 12.04 1.92 10.52
C TYR A 173 10.56 2.08 10.85
N ASP A 174 9.67 1.30 10.24
CA ASP A 174 8.22 1.35 10.47
C ASP A 174 7.89 1.06 11.94
N PHE A 175 8.52 0.03 12.51
CA PHE A 175 8.37 -0.29 13.94
C PHE A 175 8.73 0.90 14.85
N ILE A 176 9.88 1.54 14.59
CA ILE A 176 10.33 2.72 15.35
C ILE A 176 9.40 3.92 15.10
N ALA A 177 9.00 4.13 13.85
CA ALA A 177 8.18 5.26 13.44
C ALA A 177 6.75 5.21 14.02
N VAL A 178 6.20 4.01 14.21
CA VAL A 178 4.87 3.84 14.80
C VAL A 178 4.93 3.87 16.34
N TYR A 179 5.79 3.04 16.94
CA TYR A 179 5.75 2.86 18.40
C TYR A 179 6.57 3.89 19.17
N LYS A 180 7.74 4.29 18.67
CA LYS A 180 8.66 5.14 19.42
C LYS A 180 8.48 6.62 19.11
N THR A 181 8.51 6.99 17.82
CA THR A 181 8.45 8.41 17.44
C THR A 181 7.03 8.92 17.18
N LYS A 182 6.08 8.03 16.93
CA LYS A 182 4.69 8.34 16.52
C LYS A 182 4.61 9.28 15.31
N HIS A 183 5.73 9.40 14.55
CA HIS A 183 5.84 10.31 13.41
C HIS A 183 4.88 9.89 12.28
N MET A 184 4.80 8.60 11.97
CA MET A 184 3.89 8.09 10.95
C MET A 184 2.42 8.36 11.30
N ILE A 185 2.05 8.27 12.57
CA ILE A 185 0.68 8.57 13.03
C ILE A 185 0.34 10.04 12.79
N LYS A 186 1.28 10.94 13.10
CA LYS A 186 1.10 12.37 12.86
C LYS A 186 0.99 12.68 11.37
N MET A 187 1.88 12.12 10.56
CA MET A 187 1.87 12.29 9.11
C MET A 187 0.57 11.76 8.48
N ALA A 188 0.10 10.58 8.89
CA ALA A 188 -1.16 10.01 8.42
C ALA A 188 -2.36 10.92 8.75
N LYS A 189 -2.41 11.49 9.95
CA LYS A 189 -3.45 12.47 10.33
C LYS A 189 -3.39 13.72 9.45
N GLU A 190 -2.21 14.30 9.24
CA GLU A 190 -2.02 15.45 8.36
C GLU A 190 -2.45 15.15 6.92
N MET A 191 -2.10 13.98 6.37
CA MET A 191 -2.53 13.55 5.03
C MET A 191 -4.05 13.44 4.92
N ILE A 192 -4.72 12.87 5.93
CA ILE A 192 -6.19 12.78 5.97
C ILE A 192 -6.81 14.18 5.99
N GLU A 193 -6.31 15.08 6.84
CA GLU A 193 -6.78 16.47 6.95
C GLU A 193 -6.62 17.23 5.62
N LYS A 194 -5.51 16.97 4.89
CA LYS A 194 -5.25 17.54 3.56
C LYS A 194 -5.95 16.78 2.42
N LYS A 195 -6.74 15.75 2.72
CA LYS A 195 -7.52 14.94 1.76
C LYS A 195 -6.65 14.22 0.71
N VAL A 196 -5.43 13.93 1.06
CA VAL A 196 -4.47 13.18 0.22
C VAL A 196 -3.81 12.12 1.07
N VAL A 197 -4.10 10.86 0.79
CA VAL A 197 -3.55 9.71 1.50
C VAL A 197 -2.62 8.96 0.56
N LEU A 198 -1.36 8.76 0.93
CA LEU A 198 -0.41 7.94 0.17
C LEU A 198 -0.56 6.46 0.58
N GLY A 199 -1.74 5.91 0.34
CA GLY A 199 -2.13 4.56 0.69
C GLY A 199 -3.57 4.26 0.30
N PHE A 200 -4.02 3.05 0.57
CA PHE A 200 -5.40 2.63 0.33
C PHE A 200 -6.33 3.06 1.45
N ILE A 201 -7.54 3.47 1.09
CA ILE A 201 -8.59 3.86 2.02
C ILE A 201 -9.66 2.77 2.04
N ILE A 202 -9.55 1.88 3.00
CA ILE A 202 -10.37 0.67 3.11
C ILE A 202 -11.64 0.98 3.90
N PRO A 203 -12.83 0.98 3.28
CA PRO A 203 -14.06 1.25 3.98
C PRO A 203 -14.52 0.05 4.82
N LYS A 204 -15.02 0.32 6.04
CA LYS A 204 -15.62 -0.71 6.91
C LYS A 204 -16.88 -1.36 6.33
N LYS A 205 -17.52 -0.74 5.33
CA LYS A 205 -18.67 -1.26 4.58
C LYS A 205 -18.55 -0.84 3.12
N ILE A 206 -18.89 -1.72 2.19
CA ILE A 206 -18.78 -1.51 0.72
C ILE A 206 -19.47 -0.21 0.27
N LYS A 207 -20.59 0.17 0.89
CA LYS A 207 -21.31 1.40 0.54
C LYS A 207 -20.46 2.67 0.66
N TYR A 208 -19.46 2.68 1.56
CA TYR A 208 -18.59 3.84 1.79
C TYR A 208 -17.50 4.03 0.73
N PHE A 209 -17.34 3.10 -0.24
CA PHE A 209 -16.48 3.33 -1.39
C PHE A 209 -16.89 4.57 -2.22
N LYS A 210 -18.18 4.89 -2.24
CA LYS A 210 -18.72 6.07 -2.94
C LYS A 210 -18.60 7.36 -2.14
N ASP A 211 -18.14 7.27 -0.89
CA ASP A 211 -18.00 8.45 -0.04
C ASP A 211 -16.89 9.38 -0.56
N LYS A 212 -17.06 10.67 -0.29
CA LYS A 212 -16.05 11.68 -0.59
C LYS A 212 -14.87 11.53 0.38
N LEU A 213 -13.67 11.85 -0.08
CA LEU A 213 -12.46 11.86 0.77
C LEU A 213 -12.59 12.80 1.98
N THR A 214 -13.44 13.81 1.88
CA THR A 214 -13.78 14.73 3.00
C THR A 214 -14.41 14.02 4.20
N ASN A 215 -15.02 12.85 3.98
CA ASN A 215 -15.68 12.06 5.02
C ASN A 215 -14.72 11.08 5.73
N VAL A 216 -13.50 10.94 5.19
CA VAL A 216 -12.46 10.10 5.78
C VAL A 216 -11.90 10.82 7.01
N LYS A 217 -12.04 10.20 8.19
CA LYS A 217 -11.55 10.73 9.46
C LYS A 217 -10.80 9.64 10.22
N PRO A 218 -9.75 10.00 10.99
CA PRO A 218 -9.07 9.06 11.88
C PRO A 218 -10.06 8.41 12.84
N GLY A 219 -9.99 7.08 12.99
CA GLY A 219 -10.91 6.34 13.87
C GLY A 219 -12.35 6.19 13.37
N GLY A 220 -12.68 6.73 12.16
CA GLY A 220 -14.01 6.70 11.56
C GLY A 220 -14.38 5.37 10.88
N ASN A 221 -15.10 5.49 9.77
CA ASN A 221 -15.59 4.34 8.99
C ASN A 221 -14.57 3.76 8.01
N PHE A 222 -13.32 4.16 8.11
CA PHE A 222 -12.26 3.78 7.18
C PHE A 222 -11.04 3.26 7.95
N PHE A 223 -10.33 2.35 7.33
CA PHE A 223 -9.01 1.90 7.68
C PHE A 223 -8.04 2.35 6.59
N ILE A 224 -6.78 2.62 6.93
CA ILE A 224 -5.77 3.07 5.97
C ILE A 224 -4.64 2.06 5.96
N LEU A 225 -4.34 1.53 4.77
CA LEU A 225 -3.18 0.71 4.50
C LEU A 225 -2.14 1.55 3.77
N GLY A 226 -0.94 1.66 4.31
CA GLY A 226 0.14 2.45 3.72
C GLY A 226 0.53 1.95 2.32
N GLY A 227 0.80 2.86 1.39
CA GLY A 227 1.27 2.49 0.05
C GLY A 227 2.60 1.75 0.07
N GLY A 228 3.46 2.05 1.06
CA GLY A 228 4.72 1.35 1.31
C GLY A 228 4.53 -0.13 1.64
N ASP A 229 3.50 -0.45 2.44
CA ASP A 229 3.20 -1.81 2.87
C ASP A 229 2.78 -2.71 1.70
N VAL A 230 2.36 -2.10 0.59
CA VAL A 230 1.97 -2.79 -0.64
C VAL A 230 3.09 -2.76 -1.67
N VAL A 231 3.75 -1.62 -1.88
CA VAL A 231 4.74 -1.48 -2.96
C VAL A 231 6.02 -2.27 -2.67
N PHE A 232 6.53 -2.28 -1.43
CA PHE A 232 7.79 -2.95 -1.12
C PHE A 232 7.75 -4.47 -1.32
N PRO A 233 6.73 -5.22 -0.83
CA PRO A 233 6.62 -6.64 -1.13
C PRO A 233 6.41 -6.90 -2.63
N ASN A 234 5.72 -6.00 -3.35
CA ASN A 234 5.56 -6.11 -4.79
C ASN A 234 6.86 -5.86 -5.56
N LEU A 235 7.75 -4.98 -5.07
CA LEU A 235 9.10 -4.86 -5.63
C LEU A 235 9.83 -6.21 -5.59
N LEU A 236 9.76 -6.94 -4.46
CA LEU A 236 10.37 -8.25 -4.32
C LEU A 236 9.73 -9.28 -5.27
N ALA A 237 8.41 -9.31 -5.39
CA ALA A 237 7.73 -10.20 -6.30
C ALA A 237 8.10 -9.91 -7.77
N VAL A 238 8.19 -8.63 -8.14
CA VAL A 238 8.55 -8.19 -9.49
C VAL A 238 10.01 -8.51 -9.82
N SER A 239 10.95 -8.34 -8.89
CA SER A 239 12.37 -8.56 -9.13
C SER A 239 12.70 -10.00 -9.55
N VAL A 240 11.86 -10.97 -9.19
CA VAL A 240 12.04 -12.37 -9.58
C VAL A 240 11.29 -12.75 -10.86
N VAL A 241 10.50 -11.85 -11.46
CA VAL A 241 9.77 -12.12 -12.73
C VAL A 241 10.71 -12.61 -13.85
N PRO A 242 11.92 -12.06 -14.04
CA PRO A 242 12.86 -12.56 -15.04
C PRO A 242 13.26 -14.02 -14.85
N SER A 243 13.22 -14.52 -13.60
CA SER A 243 13.56 -15.89 -13.20
C SER A 243 12.36 -16.84 -13.22
N GLY A 244 11.14 -16.33 -13.38
CA GLY A 244 9.92 -17.12 -13.50
C GLY A 244 8.70 -16.50 -12.82
N ILE A 245 7.57 -16.53 -13.53
CA ILE A 245 6.32 -15.95 -13.02
C ILE A 245 5.77 -16.69 -11.79
N LEU A 246 5.99 -18.00 -11.70
CA LEU A 246 5.58 -18.81 -10.54
C LEU A 246 6.29 -18.38 -9.26
N LYS A 247 7.56 -17.99 -9.36
CA LYS A 247 8.32 -17.45 -8.23
C LYS A 247 7.69 -16.13 -7.73
N ALA A 248 7.34 -15.25 -8.66
CA ALA A 248 6.67 -13.99 -8.33
C ALA A 248 5.31 -14.22 -7.66
N LEU A 249 4.50 -15.14 -8.20
CA LEU A 249 3.20 -15.49 -7.64
C LEU A 249 3.30 -16.07 -6.22
N THR A 250 4.32 -16.89 -5.97
CA THR A 250 4.59 -17.41 -4.62
C THR A 250 4.82 -16.26 -3.63
N ILE A 251 5.66 -15.30 -3.99
CA ILE A 251 5.91 -14.12 -3.14
C ILE A 251 4.63 -13.32 -2.90
N ILE A 252 3.80 -13.11 -3.93
CA ILE A 252 2.51 -12.42 -3.80
C ILE A 252 1.60 -13.13 -2.80
N ILE A 253 1.46 -14.45 -2.92
CA ILE A 253 0.58 -15.22 -2.03
C ILE A 253 1.04 -15.07 -0.56
N PHE A 254 2.34 -15.22 -0.32
CA PHE A 254 2.88 -15.04 1.03
C PHE A 254 2.74 -13.61 1.53
N SER A 255 3.01 -12.60 0.68
CA SER A 255 2.83 -11.19 1.03
C SER A 255 1.37 -10.86 1.38
N LEU A 256 0.41 -11.43 0.63
CA LEU A 256 -1.02 -11.31 0.91
C LEU A 256 -1.35 -11.91 2.28
N VAL A 257 -0.84 -13.11 2.59
CA VAL A 257 -1.01 -13.69 3.92
C VAL A 257 -0.44 -12.79 5.01
N GLY A 258 0.73 -12.19 4.76
CA GLY A 258 1.35 -11.22 5.67
C GLY A 258 0.51 -9.96 5.89
N SER A 259 -0.10 -9.40 4.83
CA SER A 259 -1.02 -8.26 4.92
C SER A 259 -2.26 -8.60 5.75
N LEU A 260 -2.88 -9.74 5.44
CA LEU A 260 -4.04 -10.22 6.18
C LEU A 260 -3.71 -10.53 7.65
N PHE A 261 -2.51 -11.04 7.92
CA PHE A 261 -2.03 -11.26 9.29
C PHE A 261 -1.81 -9.94 10.03
N SER A 262 -1.26 -8.92 9.36
CA SER A 262 -1.14 -7.56 9.91
C SER A 262 -2.50 -7.00 10.31
N TYR A 263 -3.51 -7.10 9.43
CA TYR A 263 -4.86 -6.68 9.75
C TYR A 263 -5.47 -7.47 10.92
N TRP A 264 -5.22 -8.78 10.97
CA TRP A 264 -5.67 -9.62 12.08
C TRP A 264 -5.06 -9.18 13.42
N LEU A 265 -3.76 -8.85 13.45
CA LEU A 265 -3.10 -8.28 14.63
C LEU A 265 -3.78 -6.97 15.07
N PHE A 266 -4.02 -6.06 14.13
CA PHE A 266 -4.71 -4.80 14.40
C PHE A 266 -6.12 -5.03 14.96
N ALA A 267 -6.88 -5.92 14.36
CA ALA A 267 -8.28 -6.18 14.75
C ALA A 267 -8.41 -6.86 16.14
N ASN A 268 -7.38 -7.60 16.57
CA ASN A 268 -7.36 -8.28 17.86
C ASN A 268 -6.60 -7.52 18.96
N GLN A 269 -6.10 -6.33 18.67
CA GLN A 269 -5.42 -5.51 19.65
C GLN A 269 -6.41 -5.04 20.73
N LYS A 270 -6.08 -5.32 21.98
CA LYS A 270 -6.87 -4.84 23.14
C LYS A 270 -6.47 -3.44 23.52
N ASP A 271 -7.43 -2.67 23.98
CA ASP A 271 -7.15 -1.34 24.55
C ASP A 271 -6.22 -1.47 25.78
N PRO A 272 -5.01 -0.89 25.76
CA PRO A 272 -4.06 -1.01 26.86
C PRO A 272 -4.54 -0.38 28.18
N LEU A 273 -5.50 0.57 28.11
CA LEU A 273 -5.99 1.29 29.28
C LEU A 273 -7.14 0.54 29.98
N THR A 274 -8.00 -0.12 29.23
CA THR A 274 -9.20 -0.76 29.78
C THR A 274 -9.10 -2.29 29.81
N GLY A 275 -8.14 -2.87 29.06
CA GLY A 275 -8.02 -4.33 28.91
C GLY A 275 -9.20 -4.96 28.19
N SER A 276 -10.23 -4.18 27.86
CA SER A 276 -11.47 -4.60 27.23
C SER A 276 -11.82 -3.65 26.09
N GLY A 277 -12.21 -4.19 24.96
CA GLY A 277 -12.48 -3.40 23.73
C GLY A 277 -11.34 -3.45 22.72
N GLN A 278 -11.61 -2.98 21.52
CA GLN A 278 -10.64 -2.92 20.43
C GLN A 278 -9.84 -1.61 20.56
N SER A 279 -8.52 -1.71 20.61
CA SER A 279 -7.65 -0.54 20.47
C SER A 279 -7.75 0.00 19.05
N ASN A 280 -7.78 1.32 18.92
CA ASN A 280 -7.67 2.01 17.63
C ASN A 280 -6.24 2.53 17.40
N GLU A 281 -5.26 2.07 18.19
CA GLU A 281 -3.88 2.47 17.99
C GLU A 281 -3.32 1.87 16.70
N PRO A 282 -2.66 2.66 15.85
CA PRO A 282 -2.00 2.16 14.67
C PRO A 282 -0.92 1.14 15.01
N ILE A 283 -0.80 0.10 14.20
CA ILE A 283 0.31 -0.86 14.27
C ILE A 283 1.18 -0.74 13.01
N PRO A 284 2.48 -1.07 13.11
CA PRO A 284 3.33 -1.16 11.94
C PRO A 284 2.89 -2.37 11.08
N ALA A 285 2.48 -2.11 9.84
CA ALA A 285 1.99 -3.16 8.95
C ALA A 285 3.13 -3.81 8.15
N LEU A 286 4.18 -3.06 7.84
CA LEU A 286 5.27 -3.55 7.02
C LEU A 286 6.04 -4.73 7.62
N PRO A 287 6.37 -4.81 8.93
CA PRO A 287 7.11 -5.93 9.49
C PRO A 287 6.51 -7.32 9.22
N PRO A 288 5.21 -7.59 9.51
CA PRO A 288 4.63 -8.88 9.19
C PRO A 288 4.55 -9.13 7.68
N VAL A 289 4.20 -8.12 6.86
CA VAL A 289 4.13 -8.27 5.40
C VAL A 289 5.51 -8.60 4.83
N ALA A 290 6.56 -7.91 5.26
CA ALA A 290 7.93 -8.14 4.84
C ALA A 290 8.43 -9.53 5.23
N LEU A 291 8.15 -9.98 6.46
CA LEU A 291 8.53 -11.31 6.92
C LEU A 291 7.94 -12.38 6.00
N PHE A 292 6.65 -12.33 5.74
CA PHE A 292 5.99 -13.29 4.87
C PHE A 292 6.49 -13.18 3.42
N ALA A 293 6.71 -11.98 2.89
CA ALA A 293 7.26 -11.78 1.55
C ALA A 293 8.66 -12.42 1.41
N ILE A 294 9.54 -12.23 2.41
CA ILE A 294 10.89 -12.83 2.45
C ILE A 294 10.80 -14.36 2.54
N VAL A 295 9.92 -14.89 3.38
CA VAL A 295 9.66 -16.34 3.44
C VAL A 295 9.20 -16.87 2.08
N GLY A 296 8.25 -16.17 1.44
CA GLY A 296 7.78 -16.49 0.09
C GLY A 296 8.91 -16.47 -0.94
N TYR A 297 9.84 -15.51 -0.83
CA TYR A 297 11.01 -15.45 -1.69
C TYR A 297 11.91 -16.68 -1.52
N PHE A 298 12.28 -17.06 -0.29
CA PHE A 298 13.09 -18.24 -0.07
C PHE A 298 12.41 -19.53 -0.53
N ILE A 299 11.10 -19.68 -0.32
CA ILE A 299 10.34 -20.80 -0.85
C ILE A 299 10.36 -20.80 -2.38
N SER A 300 10.24 -19.62 -3.01
CA SER A 300 10.28 -19.50 -4.46
C SER A 300 11.59 -19.96 -5.10
N LEU A 301 12.71 -19.92 -4.36
CA LEU A 301 14.00 -20.41 -4.84
C LEU A 301 14.03 -21.95 -5.01
N LEU A 302 13.14 -22.65 -4.31
CA LEU A 302 12.98 -24.10 -4.42
C LEU A 302 12.15 -24.53 -5.64
N LEU A 303 11.45 -23.56 -6.29
CA LEU A 303 10.68 -23.84 -7.48
C LEU A 303 11.58 -23.95 -8.72
N PRO A 304 11.28 -24.87 -9.65
CA PRO A 304 12.02 -24.97 -10.90
C PRO A 304 11.93 -23.68 -11.73
N LEU A 305 12.92 -23.48 -12.60
CA LEU A 305 12.97 -22.37 -13.56
C LEU A 305 11.88 -22.51 -14.62
#